data_ea12eb63303c920d9ca06f1b79d36840
#
_entry.id   ea12eb63303c920d9ca06f1b79d36840
#
_cell.length_a   1.000
_cell.length_b   1.000
_cell.length_c   1.000
_cell.angle_alpha   90.00
_cell.angle_beta   90.00
_cell.angle_gamma   90.00
#
_symmetry.space_group_name_H-M   'P 1'
#
loop_
_entity.id
_entity.type
_entity.pdbx_description
1 polymer ?
#
loop_
_entity_poly.entity_id
_entity_poly.type
_entity_poly.pdbx_seq_one_letter_code
_entity_poly.pdbx_strand_id
1 'polypeptide(L)'
;KWHAPGLFDKVTGEIQKKKFDLPQPPKYQDVFGHSIIELAEMNDKIMGITPAMPSGCSLKYMMDKMPNRAFDVGICEQHAVTVSAGLATQGMRVFCNIYSSFMQRAYDMVIHDVAIQKLPVIFCLDRAGLVGEDGPTHHGCYDIAYMRCVPNMIVSAPMNEKELRNLMFTAQLEKNKSPFVIRYPRGEGMMPEWRTPFEEIEIGKGRKLKDGDEVAILSFGHPGNFAAAAIRDVKAEGINPAHYDMRF
;
A
#
# COMPACT_ATOMS: atom_id res chain seq x y z
N LYS A 1 -11.85 0.55 21.90
CA LYS A 1 -11.26 1.78 22.52
C LYS A 1 -10.26 1.46 23.62
N TRP A 2 -10.50 0.39 24.38
CA TRP A 2 -9.69 0.03 25.57
C TRP A 2 -8.78 -1.17 25.34
N HIS A 3 -8.76 -1.75 24.14
CA HIS A 3 -7.86 -2.83 23.79
C HIS A 3 -6.51 -2.24 23.37
N ALA A 4 -5.45 -2.54 24.13
CA ALA A 4 -4.09 -2.04 23.91
C ALA A 4 -4.01 -0.50 23.69
N PRO A 5 -4.43 0.35 24.65
CA PRO A 5 -4.54 1.80 24.46
C PRO A 5 -3.18 2.52 24.35
N GLY A 6 -2.07 1.81 24.53
CA GLY A 6 -0.73 2.40 24.62
C GLY A 6 -0.45 2.99 26.01
N LEU A 7 0.42 3.99 26.09
CA LEU A 7 0.72 4.67 27.34
C LEU A 7 -0.44 5.57 27.76
N PHE A 8 -0.85 5.46 29.00
CA PHE A 8 -1.91 6.28 29.59
C PHE A 8 -1.60 6.65 31.04
N ASP A 9 -2.18 7.73 31.50
CA ASP A 9 -2.13 8.09 32.91
C ASP A 9 -3.03 7.14 33.71
N LYS A 10 -2.46 6.45 34.69
CA LYS A 10 -3.18 5.43 35.49
C LYS A 10 -4.22 6.01 36.46
N VAL A 11 -4.17 7.32 36.73
CA VAL A 11 -5.11 8.00 37.63
C VAL A 11 -6.28 8.59 36.85
N THR A 12 -6.00 9.28 35.73
CA THR A 12 -7.01 9.96 34.91
C THR A 12 -7.57 9.08 33.81
N GLY A 13 -6.84 8.04 33.38
CA GLY A 13 -7.17 7.23 32.21
C GLY A 13 -6.89 7.91 30.88
N GLU A 14 -6.25 9.08 30.88
CA GLU A 14 -5.92 9.83 29.67
C GLU A 14 -4.78 9.18 28.90
N ILE A 15 -4.99 9.00 27.57
CA ILE A 15 -3.97 8.45 26.68
C ILE A 15 -2.88 9.50 26.46
N GLN A 16 -1.65 9.11 26.77
CA GLN A 16 -0.48 9.97 26.56
C GLN A 16 -0.11 9.96 25.08
N LYS A 17 -0.22 11.13 24.43
CA LYS A 17 0.27 11.32 23.07
C LYS A 17 1.73 11.76 23.11
N LYS A 18 2.59 11.09 22.34
CA LYS A 18 3.96 11.57 22.10
C LYS A 18 3.86 12.94 21.41
N LYS A 19 4.54 13.94 21.98
CA LYS A 19 4.72 15.25 21.33
C LYS A 19 6.00 15.17 20.50
N PHE A 20 5.94 15.66 19.29
CA PHE A 20 7.09 15.78 18.40
C PHE A 20 7.28 17.26 18.06
N ASP A 21 8.53 17.73 18.09
CA ASP A 21 8.87 19.12 17.78
C ASP A 21 8.86 19.42 16.27
N LEU A 22 8.97 18.37 15.45
CA LEU A 22 8.96 18.46 14.00
C LEU A 22 7.79 17.67 13.40
N PRO A 23 7.28 18.09 12.24
CA PRO A 23 6.28 17.32 11.50
C PRO A 23 6.77 15.89 11.26
N GLN A 24 5.93 14.91 11.62
CA GLN A 24 6.25 13.50 11.42
C GLN A 24 5.67 13.02 10.09
N PRO A 25 6.35 12.09 9.42
CA PRO A 25 5.78 11.41 8.26
C PRO A 25 4.47 10.71 8.64
N PRO A 26 3.47 10.67 7.75
CA PRO A 26 2.24 9.93 8.01
C PRO A 26 2.50 8.43 7.97
N LYS A 27 1.58 7.67 8.55
CA LYS A 27 1.54 6.22 8.31
C LYS A 27 1.10 5.94 6.88
N TYR A 28 1.65 4.89 6.25
CA TYR A 28 1.25 4.49 4.90
C TYR A 28 -0.26 4.26 4.75
N GLN A 29 -0.91 3.67 5.77
CA GLN A 29 -2.37 3.52 5.77
C GLN A 29 -3.12 4.85 5.69
N ASP A 30 -2.61 5.92 6.32
CA ASP A 30 -3.24 7.24 6.27
C ASP A 30 -3.01 7.91 4.92
N VAL A 31 -1.84 7.71 4.31
CA VAL A 31 -1.58 8.12 2.92
C VAL A 31 -2.59 7.46 1.98
N PHE A 32 -2.82 6.14 2.11
CA PHE A 32 -3.85 5.43 1.36
C PHE A 32 -5.23 6.05 1.58
N GLY A 33 -5.66 6.20 2.84
CA GLY A 33 -6.98 6.68 3.20
C GLY A 33 -7.29 8.09 2.68
N HIS A 34 -6.30 8.99 2.71
CA HIS A 34 -6.45 10.34 2.13
C HIS A 34 -6.39 10.32 0.60
N SER A 35 -5.48 9.55 0.02
CA SER A 35 -5.32 9.51 -1.44
C SER A 35 -6.53 8.91 -2.14
N ILE A 36 -7.16 7.86 -1.58
CA ILE A 36 -8.37 7.28 -2.18
C ILE A 36 -9.52 8.28 -2.21
N ILE A 37 -9.67 9.13 -1.20
CA ILE A 37 -10.68 10.20 -1.20
C ILE A 37 -10.41 11.20 -2.32
N GLU A 38 -9.18 11.71 -2.43
CA GLU A 38 -8.79 12.68 -3.46
C GLU A 38 -9.02 12.09 -4.87
N LEU A 39 -8.67 10.82 -5.07
CA LEU A 39 -8.93 10.13 -6.34
C LEU A 39 -10.42 9.93 -6.60
N ALA A 40 -11.21 9.63 -5.56
CA ALA A 40 -12.65 9.45 -5.68
C ALA A 40 -13.39 10.76 -5.94
N GLU A 41 -12.85 11.90 -5.54
CA GLU A 41 -13.35 13.23 -5.92
C GLU A 41 -13.11 13.53 -7.40
N MET A 42 -12.02 12.98 -7.97
CA MET A 42 -11.68 13.15 -9.40
C MET A 42 -12.38 12.13 -10.31
N ASN A 43 -12.76 10.96 -9.79
CA ASN A 43 -13.32 9.84 -10.55
C ASN A 43 -14.45 9.17 -9.78
N ASP A 44 -15.66 9.29 -10.27
CA ASP A 44 -16.90 8.78 -9.65
C ASP A 44 -16.99 7.23 -9.67
N LYS A 45 -16.17 6.57 -10.49
CA LYS A 45 -16.11 5.10 -10.58
C LYS A 45 -15.27 4.45 -9.48
N ILE A 46 -14.55 5.22 -8.65
CA ILE A 46 -13.70 4.66 -7.59
C ILE A 46 -14.55 4.16 -6.43
N MET A 47 -14.29 2.91 -6.04
CA MET A 47 -14.92 2.23 -4.90
C MET A 47 -13.83 1.70 -3.96
N GLY A 48 -14.11 1.67 -2.65
CA GLY A 48 -13.24 1.10 -1.63
C GLY A 48 -13.88 -0.13 -0.97
N ILE A 49 -13.13 -1.22 -0.85
CA ILE A 49 -13.58 -2.46 -0.17
C ILE A 49 -12.53 -2.86 0.87
N THR A 50 -12.96 -3.27 2.04
CA THR A 50 -12.08 -3.87 3.05
C THR A 50 -12.82 -4.95 3.85
N PRO A 51 -12.15 -6.06 4.23
CA PRO A 51 -12.72 -7.08 5.12
C PRO A 51 -12.37 -6.78 6.58
N ALA A 52 -13.28 -6.12 7.31
CA ALA A 52 -13.20 -5.83 8.75
C ALA A 52 -12.00 -4.97 9.21
N MET A 53 -11.39 -4.19 8.30
CA MET A 53 -10.21 -3.37 8.65
C MET A 53 -10.38 -1.87 8.33
N PRO A 54 -11.57 -1.26 8.51
CA PRO A 54 -11.81 0.11 8.05
C PRO A 54 -10.87 1.14 8.73
N SER A 55 -10.60 0.98 10.02
CA SER A 55 -9.67 1.85 10.76
C SER A 55 -8.21 1.45 10.54
N GLY A 56 -7.94 0.14 10.43
CA GLY A 56 -6.58 -0.39 10.28
C GLY A 56 -5.94 -0.03 8.95
N CYS A 57 -6.73 0.07 7.89
CA CYS A 57 -6.27 0.51 6.57
C CYS A 57 -6.69 1.94 6.21
N SER A 58 -7.30 2.68 7.15
CA SER A 58 -7.81 4.05 6.98
C SER A 58 -8.87 4.24 5.88
N LEU A 59 -9.48 3.15 5.37
CA LEU A 59 -10.64 3.26 4.46
C LEU A 59 -11.83 3.94 5.14
N LYS A 60 -11.85 3.93 6.47
CA LYS A 60 -12.86 4.64 7.27
C LYS A 60 -13.00 6.10 6.86
N TYR A 61 -11.95 6.79 6.45
CA TYR A 61 -12.01 8.18 6.00
C TYR A 61 -12.93 8.34 4.78
N MET A 62 -12.83 7.41 3.83
CA MET A 62 -13.73 7.41 2.66
C MET A 62 -15.14 6.96 3.03
N MET A 63 -15.31 5.99 3.93
CA MET A 63 -16.63 5.55 4.43
C MET A 63 -17.38 6.69 5.11
N ASP A 64 -16.68 7.51 5.90
CA ASP A 64 -17.30 8.66 6.58
C ASP A 64 -17.70 9.78 5.59
N LYS A 65 -16.93 9.99 4.53
CA LYS A 65 -17.16 11.05 3.54
C LYS A 65 -18.06 10.63 2.37
N MET A 66 -17.93 9.38 1.94
CA MET A 66 -18.60 8.81 0.75
C MET A 66 -19.16 7.41 1.09
N PRO A 67 -20.17 7.30 1.97
CA PRO A 67 -20.65 6.01 2.51
C PRO A 67 -21.18 5.05 1.45
N ASN A 68 -21.64 5.56 0.31
CA ASN A 68 -22.14 4.74 -0.80
C ASN A 68 -21.02 4.22 -1.73
N ARG A 69 -19.77 4.53 -1.44
CA ARG A 69 -18.61 4.18 -2.30
C ARG A 69 -17.49 3.45 -1.56
N ALA A 70 -17.67 3.16 -0.27
CA ALA A 70 -16.71 2.41 0.52
C ALA A 70 -17.43 1.46 1.47
N PHE A 71 -17.04 0.17 1.47
CA PHE A 71 -17.76 -0.88 2.18
C PHE A 71 -16.82 -1.77 2.98
N ASP A 72 -17.26 -2.12 4.18
CA ASP A 72 -16.69 -3.19 4.99
C ASP A 72 -17.55 -4.44 4.83
N VAL A 73 -16.94 -5.53 4.36
CA VAL A 73 -17.65 -6.81 4.11
C VAL A 73 -17.52 -7.79 5.27
N GLY A 74 -17.01 -7.36 6.42
CA GLY A 74 -16.74 -8.23 7.56
C GLY A 74 -15.46 -9.05 7.38
N ILE A 75 -15.19 -9.99 8.31
CA ILE A 75 -14.00 -10.87 8.24
C ILE A 75 -14.21 -11.92 7.15
N CYS A 76 -14.10 -11.51 5.91
CA CYS A 76 -14.37 -12.35 4.74
C CYS A 76 -13.53 -11.89 3.52
N GLU A 77 -12.25 -12.22 3.52
CA GLU A 77 -11.31 -11.78 2.48
C GLU A 77 -11.71 -12.29 1.09
N GLN A 78 -12.18 -13.53 0.98
CA GLN A 78 -12.67 -14.11 -0.26
C GLN A 78 -13.82 -13.27 -0.85
N HIS A 79 -14.79 -12.92 0.00
CA HIS A 79 -15.93 -12.09 -0.42
C HIS A 79 -15.48 -10.69 -0.85
N ALA A 80 -14.51 -10.10 -0.15
CA ALA A 80 -13.95 -8.80 -0.54
C ALA A 80 -13.40 -8.82 -1.96
N VAL A 81 -12.69 -9.87 -2.36
CA VAL A 81 -12.13 -10.02 -3.70
C VAL A 81 -13.24 -10.28 -4.73
N THR A 82 -14.17 -11.21 -4.46
CA THR A 82 -15.27 -11.55 -5.39
C THR A 82 -16.20 -10.35 -5.62
N VAL A 83 -16.55 -9.60 -4.58
CA VAL A 83 -17.36 -8.37 -4.71
C VAL A 83 -16.60 -7.30 -5.52
N SER A 84 -15.29 -7.18 -5.30
CA SER A 84 -14.45 -6.27 -6.08
C SER A 84 -14.42 -6.63 -7.56
N ALA A 85 -14.34 -7.93 -7.88
CA ALA A 85 -14.45 -8.43 -9.25
C ALA A 85 -15.81 -8.09 -9.87
N GLY A 86 -16.91 -8.36 -9.14
CA GLY A 86 -18.27 -8.04 -9.60
C GLY A 86 -18.45 -6.55 -9.91
N LEU A 87 -17.98 -5.66 -9.05
CA LEU A 87 -18.00 -4.22 -9.28
C LEU A 87 -17.14 -3.81 -10.50
N ALA A 88 -15.98 -4.43 -10.66
CA ALA A 88 -15.10 -4.15 -11.79
C ALA A 88 -15.72 -4.56 -13.13
N THR A 89 -16.57 -5.62 -13.20
CA THR A 89 -17.30 -5.98 -14.42
C THR A 89 -18.29 -4.89 -14.85
N GLN A 90 -18.73 -4.05 -13.92
CA GLN A 90 -19.61 -2.90 -14.18
C GLN A 90 -18.85 -1.59 -14.42
N GLY A 91 -17.53 -1.68 -14.64
CA GLY A 91 -16.67 -0.55 -14.95
C GLY A 91 -16.18 0.26 -13.76
N MET A 92 -16.40 -0.21 -12.54
CA MET A 92 -15.88 0.44 -11.34
C MET A 92 -14.35 0.22 -11.21
N ARG A 93 -13.68 1.18 -10.59
CA ARG A 93 -12.26 1.12 -10.21
C ARG A 93 -12.17 0.81 -8.72
N VAL A 94 -12.01 -0.45 -8.39
CA VAL A 94 -12.12 -0.92 -7.02
C VAL A 94 -10.75 -1.02 -6.37
N PHE A 95 -10.56 -0.28 -5.27
CA PHE A 95 -9.45 -0.42 -4.35
C PHE A 95 -9.85 -1.42 -3.26
N CYS A 96 -9.38 -2.66 -3.37
CA CYS A 96 -9.59 -3.71 -2.38
C CYS A 96 -8.41 -3.72 -1.41
N ASN A 97 -8.62 -3.18 -0.20
CA ASN A 97 -7.56 -3.08 0.80
C ASN A 97 -7.65 -4.22 1.80
N ILE A 98 -6.65 -5.09 1.78
CA ILE A 98 -6.53 -6.27 2.66
C ILE A 98 -5.10 -6.31 3.20
N TYR A 99 -4.89 -6.73 4.45
CA TYR A 99 -3.54 -6.96 4.96
C TYR A 99 -2.86 -8.07 4.16
N SER A 100 -1.58 -7.90 3.86
CA SER A 100 -0.81 -8.83 3.03
C SER A 100 -0.92 -10.29 3.52
N SER A 101 -0.78 -10.54 4.83
CA SER A 101 -0.94 -11.90 5.39
C SER A 101 -2.36 -12.45 5.29
N PHE A 102 -3.39 -11.61 5.30
CA PHE A 102 -4.78 -12.03 5.20
C PHE A 102 -5.23 -12.26 3.75
N MET A 103 -4.60 -11.61 2.79
CA MET A 103 -4.83 -11.84 1.36
C MET A 103 -4.61 -13.31 0.95
N GLN A 104 -3.80 -14.05 1.69
CA GLN A 104 -3.58 -15.49 1.46
C GLN A 104 -4.90 -16.29 1.45
N ARG A 105 -5.91 -15.87 2.26
CA ARG A 105 -7.22 -16.52 2.29
C ARG A 105 -8.04 -16.33 1.03
N ALA A 106 -7.74 -15.28 0.25
CA ALA A 106 -8.48 -14.93 -0.95
C ALA A 106 -7.69 -15.21 -2.25
N TYR A 107 -6.58 -15.94 -2.16
CA TYR A 107 -5.68 -16.13 -3.30
C TYR A 107 -6.36 -16.85 -4.48
N ASP A 108 -7.21 -17.83 -4.22
CA ASP A 108 -8.00 -18.50 -5.26
C ASP A 108 -8.89 -17.49 -6.00
N MET A 109 -9.60 -16.60 -5.28
CA MET A 109 -10.46 -15.57 -5.87
C MET A 109 -9.66 -14.54 -6.67
N VAL A 110 -8.44 -14.22 -6.26
CA VAL A 110 -7.53 -13.37 -7.04
C VAL A 110 -7.25 -13.99 -8.40
N ILE A 111 -6.99 -15.29 -8.45
CA ILE A 111 -6.73 -16.03 -9.69
C ILE A 111 -8.02 -16.17 -10.51
N HIS A 112 -9.04 -16.79 -9.92
CA HIS A 112 -10.25 -17.22 -10.62
C HIS A 112 -11.17 -16.04 -10.97
N ASP A 113 -11.49 -15.19 -9.98
CA ASP A 113 -12.49 -14.15 -10.18
C ASP A 113 -11.92 -12.89 -10.84
N VAL A 114 -10.63 -12.62 -10.66
CA VAL A 114 -10.01 -11.37 -11.12
C VAL A 114 -9.03 -11.59 -12.27
N ALA A 115 -7.98 -12.39 -12.06
CA ALA A 115 -6.86 -12.44 -13.02
C ALA A 115 -7.19 -13.17 -14.33
N ILE A 116 -7.90 -14.29 -14.28
CA ILE A 116 -8.36 -15.03 -15.46
C ILE A 116 -9.26 -14.14 -16.33
N GLN A 117 -10.11 -13.33 -15.70
CA GLN A 117 -11.01 -12.41 -16.39
C GLN A 117 -10.35 -11.07 -16.76
N LYS A 118 -9.09 -10.85 -16.35
CA LYS A 118 -8.33 -9.61 -16.58
C LYS A 118 -9.05 -8.37 -16.04
N LEU A 119 -9.73 -8.47 -14.90
CA LEU A 119 -10.46 -7.37 -14.31
C LEU A 119 -9.49 -6.38 -13.61
N PRO A 120 -9.66 -5.06 -13.79
CA PRO A 120 -8.75 -4.05 -13.26
C PRO A 120 -9.02 -3.73 -11.79
N VAL A 121 -9.03 -4.76 -10.93
CA VAL A 121 -9.10 -4.59 -9.47
C VAL A 121 -7.73 -4.16 -8.94
N ILE A 122 -7.73 -3.20 -8.03
CA ILE A 122 -6.53 -2.65 -7.40
C ILE A 122 -6.44 -3.20 -5.98
N PHE A 123 -5.54 -4.15 -5.77
CA PHE A 123 -5.28 -4.74 -4.47
C PHE A 123 -4.26 -3.89 -3.70
N CYS A 124 -4.70 -3.28 -2.61
CA CYS A 124 -3.83 -2.56 -1.69
C CYS A 124 -3.46 -3.47 -0.53
N LEU A 125 -2.24 -4.02 -0.56
CA LEU A 125 -1.75 -4.95 0.45
C LEU A 125 -1.02 -4.17 1.55
N ASP A 126 -1.76 -3.81 2.57
CA ASP A 126 -1.22 -3.17 3.77
C ASP A 126 -0.49 -4.20 4.64
N ARG A 127 0.43 -3.79 5.49
CA ARG A 127 1.27 -4.66 6.33
C ARG A 127 2.13 -5.63 5.51
N ALA A 128 2.63 -5.19 4.37
CA ALA A 128 3.59 -5.98 3.60
C ALA A 128 4.98 -6.01 4.27
N GLY A 129 5.62 -7.17 4.27
CA GLY A 129 6.89 -7.39 4.95
C GLY A 129 6.73 -7.68 6.45
N LEU A 130 7.78 -7.39 7.22
CA LEU A 130 7.78 -7.55 8.68
C LEU A 130 7.00 -6.40 9.33
N VAL A 131 6.16 -6.72 10.30
CA VAL A 131 5.20 -5.75 10.91
C VAL A 131 5.47 -5.43 12.38
N GLY A 132 6.51 -5.99 12.99
CA GLY A 132 6.92 -5.68 14.36
C GLY A 132 5.85 -6.04 15.39
N GLU A 133 5.23 -5.03 16.01
CA GLU A 133 4.29 -5.18 17.12
C GLU A 133 3.06 -6.04 16.83
N ASP A 134 2.60 -6.13 15.58
CA ASP A 134 1.45 -6.95 15.20
C ASP A 134 1.80 -8.47 15.26
N GLY A 135 3.09 -8.80 15.30
CA GLY A 135 3.59 -10.15 15.51
C GLY A 135 3.59 -11.05 14.26
N PRO A 136 4.02 -12.32 14.42
CA PRO A 136 4.29 -13.23 13.31
C PRO A 136 3.05 -13.58 12.48
N THR A 137 1.86 -13.53 13.06
CA THR A 137 0.59 -13.82 12.35
C THR A 137 0.22 -12.74 11.32
N HIS A 138 0.88 -11.59 11.37
CA HIS A 138 0.62 -10.44 10.49
C HIS A 138 1.75 -10.17 9.50
N HIS A 139 2.87 -10.91 9.54
CA HIS A 139 3.96 -10.72 8.59
C HIS A 139 3.52 -11.01 7.16
N GLY A 140 3.63 -10.01 6.28
CA GLY A 140 3.28 -10.10 4.87
C GLY A 140 4.48 -10.45 3.99
N CYS A 141 5.04 -11.66 4.16
CA CYS A 141 6.30 -12.06 3.53
C CYS A 141 6.13 -12.85 2.23
N TYR A 142 4.91 -13.31 1.92
CA TYR A 142 4.68 -14.24 0.80
C TYR A 142 4.02 -13.60 -0.42
N ASP A 143 3.46 -12.39 -0.28
CA ASP A 143 2.67 -11.71 -1.29
C ASP A 143 3.39 -11.51 -2.63
N ILE A 144 4.65 -11.11 -2.61
CA ILE A 144 5.45 -10.96 -3.83
C ILE A 144 5.53 -12.30 -4.57
N ALA A 145 5.84 -13.38 -3.86
CA ALA A 145 6.05 -14.70 -4.47
C ALA A 145 4.76 -15.22 -5.12
N TYR A 146 3.63 -15.20 -4.41
CA TYR A 146 2.40 -15.77 -4.94
C TYR A 146 1.68 -14.85 -5.93
N MET A 147 1.74 -13.53 -5.77
CA MET A 147 1.09 -12.60 -6.70
C MET A 147 1.81 -12.55 -8.06
N ARG A 148 3.15 -12.61 -8.07
CA ARG A 148 3.90 -12.61 -9.34
C ARG A 148 3.76 -13.91 -10.15
N CYS A 149 3.27 -14.99 -9.54
CA CYS A 149 2.94 -16.22 -10.28
C CYS A 149 1.67 -16.09 -11.12
N VAL A 150 0.82 -15.09 -10.83
CA VAL A 150 -0.48 -14.91 -11.48
C VAL A 150 -0.30 -14.15 -12.79
N PRO A 151 -0.69 -14.71 -13.95
CA PRO A 151 -0.58 -14.03 -15.23
C PRO A 151 -1.36 -12.70 -15.25
N ASN A 152 -0.83 -11.73 -15.97
CA ASN A 152 -1.38 -10.38 -16.12
C ASN A 152 -1.40 -9.52 -14.83
N MET A 153 -0.94 -10.03 -13.70
CA MET A 153 -0.85 -9.29 -12.45
C MET A 153 0.31 -8.29 -12.51
N ILE A 154 0.03 -7.03 -12.23
CA ILE A 154 1.06 -6.02 -12.00
C ILE A 154 1.33 -5.96 -10.50
N VAL A 155 2.57 -6.22 -10.07
CA VAL A 155 2.96 -6.18 -8.66
C VAL A 155 3.90 -5.01 -8.43
N SER A 156 3.53 -4.10 -7.53
CA SER A 156 4.30 -2.88 -7.26
C SER A 156 4.49 -2.63 -5.76
N ALA A 157 5.56 -1.91 -5.43
CA ALA A 157 5.85 -1.47 -4.08
C ALA A 157 6.37 -0.03 -4.07
N PRO A 158 5.69 0.91 -3.38
CA PRO A 158 6.16 2.27 -3.25
C PRO A 158 7.36 2.35 -2.29
N MET A 159 8.35 3.13 -2.66
CA MET A 159 9.48 3.42 -1.78
C MET A 159 9.10 4.42 -0.66
N ASN A 160 8.17 5.31 -0.95
CA ASN A 160 7.72 6.35 -0.03
C ASN A 160 6.24 6.73 -0.29
N GLU A 161 5.76 7.72 0.44
CA GLU A 161 4.37 8.18 0.41
C GLU A 161 3.97 8.79 -0.94
N LYS A 162 4.87 9.58 -1.56
CA LYS A 162 4.64 10.13 -2.91
C LYS A 162 4.48 9.01 -3.94
N GLU A 163 5.32 7.99 -3.87
CA GLU A 163 5.23 6.82 -4.75
C GLU A 163 3.92 6.03 -4.52
N LEU A 164 3.45 5.88 -3.26
CA LEU A 164 2.16 5.26 -2.99
C LEU A 164 1.02 6.03 -3.65
N ARG A 165 0.98 7.35 -3.50
CA ARG A 165 -0.03 8.20 -4.16
C ARG A 165 -0.01 8.02 -5.67
N ASN A 166 1.17 8.06 -6.27
CA ASN A 166 1.35 7.99 -7.72
C ASN A 166 1.02 6.60 -8.27
N LEU A 167 1.33 5.52 -7.54
CA LEU A 167 0.91 4.17 -7.90
C LEU A 167 -0.61 4.01 -7.83
N MET A 168 -1.26 4.56 -6.80
CA MET A 168 -2.73 4.55 -6.70
C MET A 168 -3.37 5.33 -7.86
N PHE A 169 -2.84 6.50 -8.19
CA PHE A 169 -3.30 7.29 -9.33
C PHE A 169 -3.11 6.52 -10.64
N THR A 170 -1.93 5.95 -10.85
CA THR A 170 -1.62 5.18 -12.06
C THR A 170 -2.53 3.96 -12.22
N ALA A 171 -2.74 3.21 -11.14
CA ALA A 171 -3.53 1.98 -11.17
C ALA A 171 -5.00 2.21 -11.60
N GLN A 172 -5.59 3.37 -11.23
CA GLN A 172 -7.00 3.66 -11.53
C GLN A 172 -7.24 4.23 -12.93
N LEU A 173 -6.20 4.59 -13.69
CA LEU A 173 -6.36 5.15 -15.04
C LEU A 173 -7.08 4.16 -15.96
N GLU A 174 -7.98 4.66 -16.80
CA GLU A 174 -8.83 3.81 -17.68
C GLU A 174 -8.05 2.94 -18.66
N LYS A 175 -6.86 3.38 -19.05
CA LYS A 175 -5.97 2.61 -19.93
C LYS A 175 -5.41 1.34 -19.28
N ASN A 176 -5.37 1.27 -17.94
CA ASN A 176 -4.89 0.11 -17.22
C ASN A 176 -6.03 -0.91 -17.06
N LYS A 177 -5.92 -2.02 -17.78
CA LYS A 177 -6.94 -3.08 -17.84
C LYS A 177 -6.53 -4.35 -17.08
N SER A 178 -5.35 -4.35 -16.47
CA SER A 178 -4.82 -5.48 -15.71
C SER A 178 -5.08 -5.33 -14.21
N PRO A 179 -5.22 -6.44 -13.47
CA PRO A 179 -5.23 -6.38 -12.02
C PRO A 179 -3.90 -5.84 -11.50
N PHE A 180 -3.97 -5.04 -10.44
CA PHE A 180 -2.84 -4.27 -9.95
C PHE A 180 -2.67 -4.47 -8.44
N VAL A 181 -1.47 -4.81 -8.01
CA VAL A 181 -1.10 -4.92 -6.59
C VAL A 181 -0.20 -3.76 -6.20
N ILE A 182 -0.56 -3.07 -5.13
CA ILE A 182 0.26 -2.05 -4.47
C ILE A 182 0.51 -2.53 -3.04
N ARG A 183 1.72 -2.97 -2.74
CA ARG A 183 2.09 -3.48 -1.42
C ARG A 183 2.91 -2.46 -0.64
N TYR A 184 2.53 -2.16 0.60
CA TYR A 184 3.22 -1.18 1.43
C TYR A 184 3.30 -1.61 2.91
N PRO A 185 4.31 -1.13 3.67
CA PRO A 185 4.54 -1.60 5.03
C PRO A 185 3.57 -0.99 6.04
N ARG A 186 3.52 -1.60 7.22
CA ARG A 186 2.97 -1.00 8.43
C ARG A 186 3.88 0.14 8.91
N GLY A 187 3.28 1.21 9.41
CA GLY A 187 4.01 2.26 10.11
C GLY A 187 4.21 3.53 9.31
N GLU A 188 5.08 4.36 9.84
CA GLU A 188 5.37 5.68 9.30
C GLU A 188 6.20 5.60 8.03
N GLY A 189 5.98 6.55 7.14
CA GLY A 189 6.79 6.73 5.94
C GLY A 189 8.07 7.53 6.21
N MET A 190 8.51 8.28 5.20
CA MET A 190 9.77 9.03 5.24
C MET A 190 9.59 10.52 4.92
N MET A 191 8.41 10.92 4.43
CA MET A 191 8.17 12.26 3.88
C MET A 191 7.04 12.97 4.63
N PRO A 192 7.34 13.96 5.50
CA PRO A 192 6.29 14.79 6.11
C PRO A 192 5.45 15.54 5.07
N GLU A 193 6.08 16.05 3.99
CA GLU A 193 5.43 16.77 2.90
C GLU A 193 5.12 15.81 1.72
N TRP A 194 4.24 14.86 1.94
CA TRP A 194 3.93 13.81 0.99
C TRP A 194 2.80 14.15 -0.01
N ARG A 195 1.96 15.15 0.30
CA ARG A 195 0.84 15.56 -0.55
C ARG A 195 1.31 16.41 -1.72
N THR A 196 1.88 15.75 -2.71
CA THR A 196 2.24 16.36 -4.00
C THR A 196 1.12 16.12 -5.02
N PRO A 197 1.06 16.87 -6.13
CA PRO A 197 0.21 16.54 -7.26
C PRO A 197 0.41 15.09 -7.70
N PHE A 198 -0.67 14.46 -8.20
CA PHE A 198 -0.57 13.11 -8.75
C PHE A 198 0.23 13.11 -10.05
N GLU A 199 1.14 12.14 -10.17
CA GLU A 199 1.95 11.91 -11.36
C GLU A 199 1.77 10.45 -11.80
N GLU A 200 1.62 10.21 -13.10
CA GLU A 200 1.57 8.86 -13.64
C GLU A 200 2.97 8.22 -13.60
N ILE A 201 3.02 6.96 -13.17
CA ILE A 201 4.22 6.12 -13.20
C ILE A 201 4.13 5.17 -14.40
N GLU A 202 5.18 5.10 -15.22
CA GLU A 202 5.27 4.13 -16.31
C GLU A 202 5.37 2.71 -15.74
N ILE A 203 4.36 1.89 -16.03
CA ILE A 203 4.25 0.51 -15.51
C ILE A 203 5.39 -0.35 -16.05
N GLY A 204 5.99 -1.15 -15.18
CA GLY A 204 7.11 -2.04 -15.53
C GLY A 204 8.47 -1.34 -15.59
N LYS A 205 8.55 -0.06 -15.22
CA LYS A 205 9.77 0.72 -15.28
C LYS A 205 10.27 1.14 -13.90
N GLY A 206 11.44 0.63 -13.55
CA GLY A 206 12.22 1.11 -12.41
C GLY A 206 12.81 2.49 -12.67
N ARG A 207 13.43 3.06 -11.64
CA ARG A 207 14.18 4.32 -11.77
C ARG A 207 15.55 4.22 -11.12
N LYS A 208 16.52 4.90 -11.71
CA LYS A 208 17.83 5.08 -11.11
C LYS A 208 17.75 6.22 -10.09
N LEU A 209 18.14 5.93 -8.85
CA LEU A 209 18.19 6.91 -7.75
C LEU A 209 19.59 7.52 -7.61
N LYS A 210 20.64 6.75 -7.90
CA LYS A 210 22.04 7.16 -7.77
C LYS A 210 22.91 6.43 -8.78
N ASP A 211 23.87 7.12 -9.34
CA ASP A 211 24.96 6.52 -10.12
C ASP A 211 26.04 5.91 -9.23
N GLY A 212 26.66 4.85 -9.70
CA GLY A 212 27.78 4.15 -9.07
C GLY A 212 28.49 3.27 -10.08
N ASP A 213 29.63 2.67 -9.68
CA ASP A 213 30.58 2.02 -10.59
C ASP A 213 30.98 0.59 -10.18
N GLU A 214 30.88 0.20 -8.91
CA GLU A 214 31.34 -1.11 -8.44
C GLU A 214 30.22 -2.10 -8.18
N VAL A 215 29.13 -1.65 -7.52
CA VAL A 215 28.01 -2.47 -7.08
C VAL A 215 26.69 -1.78 -7.44
N ALA A 216 25.69 -2.56 -7.86
CA ALA A 216 24.33 -2.06 -8.04
C ALA A 216 23.41 -2.62 -6.95
N ILE A 217 22.72 -1.73 -6.23
CA ILE A 217 21.68 -2.08 -5.28
C ILE A 217 20.32 -1.94 -5.97
N LEU A 218 19.61 -3.05 -6.08
CA LEU A 218 18.24 -3.10 -6.62
C LEU A 218 17.27 -3.21 -5.45
N SER A 219 16.55 -2.14 -5.12
CA SER A 219 15.58 -2.11 -4.04
C SER A 219 14.15 -2.18 -4.57
N PHE A 220 13.26 -2.75 -3.77
CA PHE A 220 11.84 -2.86 -4.09
C PHE A 220 11.00 -2.33 -2.93
N GLY A 221 10.45 -1.12 -3.11
CA GLY A 221 9.62 -0.46 -2.12
C GLY A 221 10.40 0.15 -0.95
N HIS A 222 9.77 0.22 0.22
CA HIS A 222 10.27 0.92 1.41
C HIS A 222 11.71 0.55 1.84
N PRO A 223 12.21 -0.70 1.72
CA PRO A 223 13.59 -1.03 2.03
C PRO A 223 14.64 -0.22 1.26
N GLY A 224 14.28 0.37 0.13
CA GLY A 224 15.15 1.31 -0.60
C GLY A 224 15.59 2.52 0.22
N ASN A 225 14.81 2.94 1.22
CA ASN A 225 15.20 4.03 2.12
C ASN A 225 16.37 3.62 3.03
N PHE A 226 16.36 2.37 3.52
CA PHE A 226 17.46 1.82 4.32
C PHE A 226 18.70 1.61 3.47
N ALA A 227 18.53 1.13 2.23
CA ALA A 227 19.63 1.04 1.25
C ALA A 227 20.25 2.41 0.99
N ALA A 228 19.45 3.45 0.81
CA ALA A 228 19.94 4.82 0.63
C ALA A 228 20.72 5.35 1.85
N ALA A 229 20.36 4.95 3.07
CA ALA A 229 21.11 5.25 4.28
C ALA A 229 22.46 4.52 4.29
N ALA A 230 22.46 3.20 4.09
CA ALA A 230 23.66 2.39 4.05
C ALA A 230 24.65 2.86 2.97
N ILE A 231 24.16 3.29 1.80
CA ILE A 231 25.02 3.86 0.73
C ILE A 231 25.77 5.09 1.20
N ARG A 232 25.17 5.93 2.04
CA ARG A 232 25.88 7.10 2.61
C ARG A 232 26.99 6.69 3.56
N ASP A 233 26.76 5.64 4.33
CA ASP A 233 27.74 5.15 5.29
C ASP A 233 28.96 4.54 4.58
N VAL A 234 28.76 3.62 3.62
CA VAL A 234 29.84 2.97 2.89
C VAL A 234 30.63 3.90 1.95
N LYS A 235 30.04 5.05 1.59
CA LYS A 235 30.74 6.07 0.82
C LYS A 235 32.00 6.60 1.53
N ALA A 236 31.97 6.66 2.86
CA ALA A 236 33.14 7.03 3.66
C ALA A 236 34.27 6.00 3.57
N GLU A 237 33.96 4.76 3.20
CA GLU A 237 34.92 3.67 2.98
C GLU A 237 35.43 3.60 1.53
N GLY A 238 35.04 4.55 0.66
CA GLY A 238 35.45 4.61 -0.73
C GLY A 238 34.60 3.76 -1.69
N ILE A 239 33.55 3.10 -1.20
CA ILE A 239 32.65 2.29 -2.03
C ILE A 239 31.53 3.20 -2.61
N ASN A 240 31.30 3.09 -3.92
CA ASN A 240 30.33 3.93 -4.65
C ASN A 240 29.24 3.10 -5.34
N PRO A 241 28.23 2.57 -4.61
CA PRO A 241 27.19 1.76 -5.21
C PRO A 241 26.23 2.59 -6.07
N ALA A 242 25.77 2.03 -7.20
CA ALA A 242 24.57 2.50 -7.88
C ALA A 242 23.31 2.07 -7.12
N HIS A 243 22.22 2.83 -7.19
CA HIS A 243 20.97 2.49 -6.55
C HIS A 243 19.80 2.63 -7.51
N TYR A 244 18.99 1.58 -7.60
CA TYR A 244 17.78 1.52 -8.41
C TYR A 244 16.58 1.16 -7.54
N ASP A 245 15.48 1.91 -7.72
CA ASP A 245 14.16 1.56 -7.19
C ASP A 245 13.40 0.81 -8.30
N MET A 246 13.14 -0.46 -8.08
CA MET A 246 12.54 -1.36 -9.09
C MET A 246 11.06 -1.10 -9.32
N ARG A 247 10.33 -0.57 -8.33
CA ARG A 247 8.90 -0.22 -8.38
C ARG A 247 7.95 -1.39 -8.70
N PHE A 248 8.32 -2.25 -9.71
CA PHE A 248 7.48 -3.35 -10.23
C PHE A 248 8.24 -4.67 -10.29
#